data_e643ceaa93254a9f566bf04a819cf0ca
#
_entry.id   e643ceaa93254a9f566bf04a819cf0ca
#
_cell.length_a   1.000
_cell.length_b   1.000
_cell.length_c   1.000
_cell.angle_alpha   90.00
_cell.angle_beta   90.00
_cell.angle_gamma   90.00
#
_symmetry.space_group_name_H-M   'P 1'
#
loop_
_entity.id
_entity.type
_entity.pdbx_description
1 polymer ?
#
loop_
_entity_poly.entity_id
_entity_poly.type
_entity_poly.pdbx_seq_one_letter_code
_entity_poly.pdbx_strand_id
1 'polypeptide(L)'
;YSSLSNQIDFYALQNPIPQYSYLSNVNVVEDTIEVTYQGENGAGVKEVRFYKSDNNGISYNLIHNDINPLFPYTYKDFSVDPNNHSYMYQVSVIDACDNEVGFSNIGTSILLSVDDDDYVMKSLQWNAYRNWEFGVDHYEVLANVNLNPSFQSIAIVDSTNHYFEHDIGSFIVEPFNG
;
A
#
# COMPACT_ATOMS: atom_id res chain seq x y z
N TYR A 1 30.87 57.32 27.30
CA TYR A 1 29.43 57.42 26.93
C TYR A 1 29.03 56.09 26.33
N SER A 2 27.97 55.48 26.84
CA SER A 2 27.36 54.28 26.30
C SER A 2 25.99 54.63 25.76
N SER A 3 25.63 54.11 24.57
CA SER A 3 24.28 54.19 24.01
C SER A 3 23.73 52.79 23.87
N LEU A 4 22.53 52.58 24.34
CA LEU A 4 21.81 51.32 24.17
C LEU A 4 20.78 51.51 23.04
N SER A 5 20.67 50.50 22.18
CA SER A 5 19.60 50.41 21.20
C SER A 5 18.32 49.84 21.88
N ASN A 6 17.18 49.97 21.25
CA ASN A 6 15.97 49.24 21.62
C ASN A 6 16.22 47.71 21.50
N GLN A 7 15.66 46.99 22.44
CA GLN A 7 15.65 45.52 22.42
C GLN A 7 14.44 45.04 21.60
N ILE A 8 14.65 44.12 20.71
CA ILE A 8 13.61 43.41 19.96
C ILE A 8 13.70 41.95 20.34
N ASP A 9 12.68 41.44 20.96
CA ASP A 9 12.55 40.03 21.27
C ASP A 9 11.79 39.36 20.12
N PHE A 10 12.32 38.25 19.60
CA PHE A 10 11.63 37.41 18.63
C PHE A 10 11.64 35.98 19.13
N TYR A 11 10.53 35.29 18.88
CA TYR A 11 10.41 33.87 19.17
C TYR A 11 10.51 33.13 17.86
N ALA A 12 11.49 32.25 17.72
CA ALA A 12 11.53 31.30 16.63
C ALA A 12 10.53 30.19 16.95
N LEU A 13 9.42 30.17 16.23
CA LEU A 13 8.51 29.03 16.26
C LEU A 13 9.11 27.93 15.40
N GLN A 14 9.64 26.90 16.05
CA GLN A 14 10.05 25.71 15.36
C GLN A 14 8.81 24.89 15.03
N ASN A 15 8.56 24.62 13.74
CA ASN A 15 7.51 23.71 13.35
C ASN A 15 7.78 22.33 13.97
N PRO A 16 6.75 21.67 14.54
CA PRO A 16 6.92 20.34 15.09
C PRO A 16 7.38 19.37 13.97
N ILE A 17 8.36 18.53 14.31
CA ILE A 17 8.81 17.45 13.41
C ILE A 17 7.72 16.37 13.43
N PRO A 18 7.32 15.82 12.26
CA PRO A 18 6.38 14.71 12.22
C PRO A 18 6.84 13.54 13.08
N GLN A 19 5.97 13.07 13.98
CA GLN A 19 6.29 12.02 14.94
C GLN A 19 6.10 10.63 14.34
N TYR A 20 5.31 10.51 13.28
CA TYR A 20 5.09 9.25 12.57
C TYR A 20 4.93 9.47 11.07
N SER A 21 5.31 8.44 10.34
CA SER A 21 5.25 8.32 8.90
C SER A 21 4.91 6.86 8.58
N TYR A 22 3.73 6.60 8.02
CA TYR A 22 3.21 5.24 7.92
C TYR A 22 2.40 5.00 6.64
N LEU A 23 2.77 3.96 5.88
CA LEU A 23 1.90 3.42 4.84
C LEU A 23 0.86 2.52 5.49
N SER A 24 -0.40 2.91 5.43
CA SER A 24 -1.50 2.13 6.02
C SER A 24 -2.04 1.06 5.08
N ASN A 25 -1.90 1.28 3.78
CA ASN A 25 -2.46 0.38 2.79
C ASN A 25 -1.77 0.47 1.42
N VAL A 26 -1.66 -0.69 0.74
CA VAL A 26 -1.25 -0.82 -0.65
C VAL A 26 -2.21 -1.80 -1.32
N ASN A 27 -3.20 -1.27 -2.03
CA ASN A 27 -4.28 -2.04 -2.65
C ASN A 27 -4.12 -2.13 -4.15
N VAL A 28 -4.34 -3.31 -4.70
CA VAL A 28 -4.62 -3.47 -6.13
C VAL A 28 -6.10 -3.15 -6.37
N VAL A 29 -6.35 -2.19 -7.25
CA VAL A 29 -7.69 -1.76 -7.65
C VAL A 29 -7.74 -1.74 -9.18
N GLU A 30 -8.37 -2.76 -9.76
CA GLU A 30 -8.35 -2.99 -11.20
C GLU A 30 -6.89 -3.06 -11.74
N ASP A 31 -6.54 -2.23 -12.71
CA ASP A 31 -5.20 -2.16 -13.31
C ASP A 31 -4.28 -1.12 -12.64
N THR A 32 -4.59 -0.74 -11.40
CA THR A 32 -3.84 0.30 -10.66
C THR A 32 -3.51 -0.13 -9.25
N ILE A 33 -2.58 0.58 -8.60
CA ILE A 33 -2.30 0.39 -7.18
C ILE A 33 -2.58 1.69 -6.43
N GLU A 34 -3.40 1.60 -5.39
CA GLU A 34 -3.67 2.68 -4.45
C GLU A 34 -2.80 2.54 -3.20
N VAL A 35 -2.01 3.58 -2.94
CA VAL A 35 -1.08 3.65 -1.81
C VAL A 35 -1.58 4.71 -0.84
N THR A 36 -2.03 4.29 0.34
CA THR A 36 -2.54 5.19 1.37
C THR A 36 -1.49 5.44 2.45
N TYR A 37 -1.15 6.70 2.61
CA TYR A 37 -0.18 7.18 3.57
C TYR A 37 -0.86 7.94 4.72
N GLN A 38 -0.41 7.67 5.93
CA GLN A 38 -0.80 8.35 7.16
C GLN A 38 0.37 9.20 7.67
N GLY A 39 0.10 10.46 7.90
CA GLY A 39 1.02 11.42 8.48
C GLY A 39 0.33 12.26 9.54
N GLU A 40 1.08 13.11 10.19
CA GLU A 40 0.58 13.98 11.24
C GLU A 40 0.16 15.33 10.65
N ASN A 41 -1.17 15.60 10.66
CA ASN A 41 -1.68 16.92 10.27
C ASN A 41 -1.26 17.97 11.31
N GLY A 42 -0.73 19.11 10.83
CA GLY A 42 -0.24 20.18 11.68
C GLY A 42 1.23 20.08 12.09
N ALA A 43 1.90 18.95 11.84
CA ALA A 43 3.35 18.90 11.80
C ALA A 43 3.87 19.68 10.58
N GLY A 44 5.08 20.18 10.66
CA GLY A 44 5.69 20.97 9.58
C GLY A 44 6.06 20.13 8.34
N VAL A 45 5.11 19.34 7.82
CA VAL A 45 5.29 18.57 6.59
C VAL A 45 5.12 19.51 5.40
N LYS A 46 6.19 19.67 4.63
CA LYS A 46 6.20 20.47 3.40
C LYS A 46 5.86 19.64 2.19
N GLU A 47 6.40 18.42 2.13
CA GLU A 47 6.27 17.53 0.97
C GLU A 47 6.32 16.08 1.42
N VAL A 48 5.59 15.21 0.73
CA VAL A 48 5.75 13.75 0.79
C VAL A 48 6.18 13.24 -0.57
N ARG A 49 7.08 12.27 -0.58
CA ARG A 49 7.64 11.64 -1.78
C ARG A 49 7.37 10.17 -1.79
N PHE A 50 6.68 9.70 -2.81
CA PHE A 50 6.36 8.29 -3.00
C PHE A 50 7.42 7.62 -3.88
N TYR A 51 7.96 6.54 -3.39
CA TYR A 51 8.94 5.74 -4.09
C TYR A 51 8.37 4.35 -4.37
N LYS A 52 8.69 3.81 -5.54
CA LYS A 52 8.30 2.47 -5.99
C LYS A 52 9.52 1.63 -6.31
N SER A 53 9.46 0.36 -5.95
CA SER A 53 10.37 -0.70 -6.40
C SER A 53 9.58 -1.77 -7.15
N ASP A 54 10.08 -2.18 -8.30
CA ASP A 54 9.62 -3.30 -9.13
C ASP A 54 10.56 -4.51 -9.07
N ASN A 55 11.57 -4.46 -8.21
CA ASN A 55 12.66 -5.43 -8.13
C ASN A 55 12.91 -5.93 -6.69
N ASN A 56 11.81 -6.18 -5.97
CA ASN A 56 11.82 -6.70 -4.58
C ASN A 56 12.60 -5.83 -3.57
N GLY A 57 12.56 -4.52 -3.74
CA GLY A 57 13.18 -3.57 -2.81
C GLY A 57 14.68 -3.37 -3.01
N ILE A 58 15.27 -3.88 -4.10
CA ILE A 58 16.69 -3.65 -4.42
C ILE A 58 16.95 -2.18 -4.72
N SER A 59 16.04 -1.53 -5.43
CA SER A 59 16.08 -0.09 -5.69
C SER A 59 14.70 0.52 -5.69
N TYR A 60 14.63 1.81 -5.35
CA TYR A 60 13.40 2.59 -5.30
C TYR A 60 13.53 3.82 -6.19
N ASN A 61 12.53 4.06 -7.02
CA ASN A 61 12.44 5.22 -7.89
C ASN A 61 11.35 6.17 -7.38
N LEU A 62 11.63 7.46 -7.36
CA LEU A 62 10.62 8.48 -7.07
C LEU A 62 9.55 8.46 -8.18
N ILE A 63 8.29 8.29 -7.80
CA ILE A 63 7.17 8.21 -8.74
C ILE A 63 6.16 9.35 -8.57
N HIS A 64 6.08 9.93 -7.38
CA HIS A 64 5.15 11.03 -7.09
C HIS A 64 5.64 11.85 -5.90
N ASN A 65 5.30 13.13 -5.91
CA ASN A 65 5.45 14.00 -4.76
C ASN A 65 4.22 14.89 -4.62
N ASP A 66 3.84 15.17 -3.38
CA ASP A 66 2.77 16.11 -3.07
C ASP A 66 3.26 17.15 -2.07
N ILE A 67 2.91 18.42 -2.34
CA ILE A 67 3.33 19.58 -1.55
C ILE A 67 2.15 20.01 -0.66
N ASN A 68 2.43 20.19 0.63
CA ASN A 68 1.42 20.50 1.66
C ASN A 68 0.29 19.46 1.71
N PRO A 69 0.62 18.17 1.85
CA PRO A 69 -0.36 17.10 1.85
C PRO A 69 -1.31 17.21 3.04
N LEU A 70 -2.54 16.76 2.85
CA LEU A 70 -3.50 16.50 3.92
C LEU A 70 -3.60 14.99 4.14
N PHE A 71 -3.58 14.57 5.39
CA PHE A 71 -3.60 13.14 5.75
C PHE A 71 -4.99 12.70 6.25
N PRO A 72 -5.43 11.47 5.95
CA PRO A 72 -4.76 10.48 5.09
C PRO A 72 -4.66 10.93 3.63
N TYR A 73 -3.54 10.60 2.97
CA TYR A 73 -3.32 10.87 1.54
C TYR A 73 -3.24 9.57 0.77
N THR A 74 -3.99 9.44 -0.31
CA THR A 74 -3.96 8.28 -1.20
C THR A 74 -3.43 8.67 -2.57
N TYR A 75 -2.32 8.07 -2.96
CA TYR A 75 -1.76 8.15 -4.30
C TYR A 75 -2.23 6.95 -5.12
N LYS A 76 -2.64 7.18 -6.36
CA LYS A 76 -3.02 6.14 -7.31
C LYS A 76 -1.95 6.01 -8.39
N ASP A 77 -1.28 4.86 -8.41
CA ASP A 77 -0.26 4.55 -9.40
C ASP A 77 -0.88 3.85 -10.61
N PHE A 78 -0.82 4.53 -11.76
CA PHE A 78 -1.30 4.03 -13.05
C PHE A 78 -0.18 3.42 -13.89
N SER A 79 1.08 3.49 -13.41
CA SER A 79 2.26 3.02 -14.13
C SER A 79 2.70 1.64 -13.63
N VAL A 80 1.73 0.72 -13.51
CA VAL A 80 1.91 -0.62 -12.95
C VAL A 80 1.22 -1.66 -13.83
N ASP A 81 1.65 -2.92 -13.67
CA ASP A 81 0.98 -4.10 -14.20
C ASP A 81 0.74 -5.08 -13.02
N PRO A 82 -0.31 -4.86 -12.23
CA PRO A 82 -0.53 -5.62 -11.00
C PRO A 82 -0.96 -7.06 -11.24
N ASN A 83 -1.30 -7.43 -12.48
CA ASN A 83 -1.64 -8.80 -12.86
C ASN A 83 -0.40 -9.67 -13.09
N ASN A 84 0.76 -9.06 -13.35
CA ASN A 84 2.01 -9.76 -13.64
C ASN A 84 3.13 -9.48 -12.65
N HIS A 85 3.01 -8.39 -11.84
CA HIS A 85 4.08 -7.97 -10.94
C HIS A 85 3.53 -7.50 -9.58
N SER A 86 4.26 -7.81 -8.53
CA SER A 86 4.09 -7.13 -7.23
C SER A 86 5.06 -5.97 -7.12
N TYR A 87 4.64 -4.92 -6.43
CA TYR A 87 5.40 -3.69 -6.25
C TYR A 87 5.57 -3.37 -4.77
N MET A 88 6.70 -2.77 -4.43
CA MET A 88 6.94 -2.25 -3.09
C MET A 88 6.93 -0.72 -3.10
N TYR A 89 6.33 -0.13 -2.08
CA TYR A 89 6.24 1.32 -1.92
C TYR A 89 6.82 1.77 -0.60
N GLN A 90 7.37 2.98 -0.61
CA GLN A 90 7.90 3.66 0.55
C GLN A 90 7.65 5.16 0.38
N VAL A 91 7.40 5.86 1.48
CA VAL A 91 7.19 7.31 1.47
C VAL A 91 8.23 7.99 2.32
N SER A 92 8.86 9.04 1.82
CA SER A 92 9.67 9.94 2.62
C SER A 92 8.92 11.25 2.89
N VAL A 93 9.28 11.90 3.98
CA VAL A 93 8.71 13.17 4.44
C VAL A 93 9.78 14.23 4.41
N ILE A 94 9.46 15.37 3.81
CA ILE A 94 10.30 16.57 3.80
C ILE A 94 9.66 17.60 4.75
N ASP A 95 10.44 18.11 5.68
CA ASP A 95 10.00 19.13 6.63
C ASP A 95 9.98 20.55 6.02
N ALA A 96 9.49 21.51 6.78
CA ALA A 96 9.45 22.92 6.38
C ALA A 96 10.85 23.56 6.17
N CYS A 97 11.91 22.90 6.61
CA CYS A 97 13.30 23.32 6.45
C CYS A 97 14.00 22.59 5.29
N ASP A 98 13.27 21.85 4.47
CA ASP A 98 13.80 21.06 3.34
C ASP A 98 14.66 19.85 3.76
N ASN A 99 14.54 19.39 5.01
CA ASN A 99 15.19 18.16 5.44
C ASN A 99 14.30 16.94 5.23
N GLU A 100 14.89 15.85 4.76
CA GLU A 100 14.24 14.55 4.75
C GLU A 100 14.29 13.97 6.17
N VAL A 101 13.12 13.88 6.83
CA VAL A 101 13.04 13.53 8.25
C VAL A 101 12.80 12.04 8.51
N GLY A 102 12.55 11.25 7.48
CA GLY A 102 12.45 9.80 7.58
C GLY A 102 11.62 9.16 6.48
N PHE A 103 11.62 7.82 6.52
CA PHE A 103 10.84 6.98 5.63
C PHE A 103 9.75 6.26 6.40
N SER A 104 8.65 5.98 5.71
CA SER A 104 7.61 5.08 6.19
C SER A 104 8.11 3.63 6.27
N ASN A 105 7.28 2.75 6.84
CA ASN A 105 7.36 1.34 6.53
C ASN A 105 7.26 1.12 5.01
N ILE A 106 7.69 -0.06 4.55
CA ILE A 106 7.55 -0.43 3.13
C ILE A 106 6.19 -1.11 2.91
N GLY A 107 5.33 -0.83 1.96
CA GLY A 107 4.11 -1.49 1.53
C GLY A 107 4.32 -2.34 0.29
N THR A 108 3.74 -3.55 0.29
CA THR A 108 3.85 -4.48 -0.85
C THR A 108 2.46 -4.78 -1.40
N SER A 109 2.26 -4.67 -2.72
CA SER A 109 1.03 -5.14 -3.34
C SER A 109 0.97 -6.66 -3.38
N ILE A 110 -0.23 -7.22 -3.29
CA ILE A 110 -0.45 -8.65 -3.49
C ILE A 110 -0.55 -8.92 -4.99
N LEU A 111 0.25 -9.88 -5.47
CA LEU A 111 0.11 -10.50 -6.78
C LEU A 111 -0.53 -11.87 -6.57
N LEU A 112 -1.75 -12.02 -7.06
CA LEU A 112 -2.45 -13.30 -7.08
C LEU A 112 -2.20 -13.99 -8.41
N SER A 113 -1.74 -15.22 -8.39
CA SER A 113 -1.65 -16.11 -9.54
C SER A 113 -2.60 -17.28 -9.39
N VAL A 114 -3.19 -17.69 -10.50
CA VAL A 114 -4.10 -18.83 -10.56
C VAL A 114 -3.52 -19.83 -11.53
N ASP A 115 -3.31 -21.07 -11.07
CA ASP A 115 -3.06 -22.21 -11.93
C ASP A 115 -4.41 -22.83 -12.30
N ASP A 116 -4.71 -22.85 -13.59
CA ASP A 116 -5.97 -23.33 -14.14
C ASP A 116 -5.80 -24.55 -15.06
N ASP A 117 -4.68 -25.29 -14.96
CA ASP A 117 -4.41 -26.49 -15.71
C ASP A 117 -5.43 -27.60 -15.42
N ASP A 118 -5.98 -27.65 -14.20
CA ASP A 118 -7.08 -28.52 -13.85
C ASP A 118 -8.44 -27.86 -14.10
N TYR A 119 -9.35 -28.60 -14.73
CA TYR A 119 -10.67 -28.09 -15.08
C TYR A 119 -11.57 -27.86 -13.85
N VAL A 120 -11.37 -28.62 -12.77
CA VAL A 120 -12.19 -28.63 -11.57
C VAL A 120 -11.51 -27.99 -10.38
N MET A 121 -10.21 -28.25 -10.23
CA MET A 121 -9.41 -27.70 -9.12
C MET A 121 -8.64 -26.49 -9.59
N LYS A 122 -8.77 -25.39 -8.88
CA LYS A 122 -8.01 -24.15 -9.12
C LYS A 122 -7.04 -23.91 -7.97
N SER A 123 -5.78 -23.77 -8.30
CA SER A 123 -4.73 -23.46 -7.33
C SER A 123 -4.42 -21.97 -7.36
N LEU A 124 -4.60 -21.32 -6.22
CA LEU A 124 -4.32 -19.91 -6.02
C LEU A 124 -3.02 -19.76 -5.24
N GLN A 125 -2.14 -18.88 -5.70
CA GLN A 125 -0.90 -18.53 -5.01
C GLN A 125 -0.74 -17.01 -4.97
N TRP A 126 -0.17 -16.49 -3.89
CA TRP A 126 0.11 -15.06 -3.75
C TRP A 126 1.40 -14.81 -2.97
N ASN A 127 1.97 -13.64 -3.15
CA ASN A 127 3.12 -13.22 -2.35
C ASN A 127 2.66 -12.74 -0.96
N ALA A 128 3.54 -12.87 0.03
CA ALA A 128 3.28 -12.30 1.34
C ALA A 128 3.02 -10.79 1.26
N TYR A 129 1.92 -10.35 1.87
CA TYR A 129 1.73 -8.93 2.17
C TYR A 129 2.71 -8.54 3.27
N ARG A 130 3.64 -7.66 2.97
CA ARG A 130 4.62 -7.19 3.96
C ARG A 130 4.21 -5.83 4.43
N ASN A 131 4.33 -5.61 5.74
CA ASN A 131 4.53 -4.28 6.22
C ASN A 131 3.72 -3.71 7.34
N TRP A 132 2.95 -4.50 8.01
CA TRP A 132 2.45 -4.05 9.29
C TRP A 132 3.41 -4.52 10.38
N GLU A 133 3.69 -3.66 11.34
CA GLU A 133 4.58 -3.95 12.47
C GLU A 133 4.23 -5.25 13.19
N PHE A 134 2.93 -5.59 13.20
CA PHE A 134 2.40 -6.80 13.82
C PHE A 134 2.13 -7.94 12.82
N GLY A 135 2.47 -7.75 11.54
CA GLY A 135 2.23 -8.73 10.49
C GLY A 135 0.77 -8.81 10.03
N VAL A 136 0.48 -9.80 9.20
CA VAL A 136 -0.85 -10.14 8.71
C VAL A 136 -1.44 -11.20 9.63
N ASP A 137 -2.69 -11.05 10.06
CA ASP A 137 -3.39 -12.03 10.87
C ASP A 137 -3.81 -13.24 10.02
N HIS A 138 -4.46 -12.98 8.90
CA HIS A 138 -4.89 -14.01 7.95
C HIS A 138 -5.09 -13.39 6.55
N TYR A 139 -5.23 -14.26 5.55
CA TYR A 139 -5.70 -13.90 4.22
C TYR A 139 -7.14 -14.38 4.04
N GLU A 140 -7.99 -13.52 3.53
CA GLU A 140 -9.34 -13.88 3.14
C GLU A 140 -9.39 -14.04 1.61
N VAL A 141 -9.79 -15.24 1.16
CA VAL A 141 -9.95 -15.52 -0.26
C VAL A 141 -11.39 -15.22 -0.65
N LEU A 142 -11.55 -14.33 -1.60
CA LEU A 142 -12.86 -13.89 -2.09
C LEU A 142 -13.08 -14.39 -3.51
N ALA A 143 -14.26 -14.89 -3.80
CA ALA A 143 -14.66 -15.28 -5.15
C ALA A 143 -16.00 -14.66 -5.55
N ASN A 144 -16.14 -14.41 -6.84
CA ASN A 144 -17.44 -14.13 -7.43
C ASN A 144 -18.09 -15.44 -7.83
N VAL A 145 -19.13 -15.81 -7.11
CA VAL A 145 -19.84 -17.09 -7.28
C VAL A 145 -21.17 -16.86 -7.97
N ASN A 146 -21.48 -17.69 -8.97
CA ASN A 146 -22.75 -17.68 -9.69
C ASN A 146 -23.10 -16.33 -10.36
N LEU A 147 -22.11 -15.65 -10.94
CA LEU A 147 -22.29 -14.35 -11.59
C LEU A 147 -22.88 -13.28 -10.66
N ASN A 148 -22.81 -13.48 -9.35
CA ASN A 148 -23.17 -12.47 -8.37
C ASN A 148 -22.17 -11.31 -8.48
N PRO A 149 -22.61 -10.05 -8.62
CA PRO A 149 -21.69 -8.92 -8.71
C PRO A 149 -20.88 -8.69 -7.43
N SER A 150 -21.21 -9.36 -6.33
CA SER A 150 -20.52 -9.24 -5.04
C SER A 150 -19.56 -10.41 -4.83
N PHE A 151 -18.32 -10.10 -4.45
CA PHE A 151 -17.38 -11.10 -3.96
C PHE A 151 -17.87 -11.67 -2.63
N GLN A 152 -17.67 -12.98 -2.45
CA GLN A 152 -18.02 -13.71 -1.22
C GLN A 152 -16.75 -14.36 -0.68
N SER A 153 -16.62 -14.40 0.64
CA SER A 153 -15.55 -15.12 1.32
C SER A 153 -15.74 -16.63 1.13
N ILE A 154 -14.73 -17.27 0.54
CA ILE A 154 -14.71 -18.71 0.30
C ILE A 154 -13.71 -19.44 1.18
N ALA A 155 -12.71 -18.73 1.69
CA ALA A 155 -11.73 -19.28 2.64
C ALA A 155 -11.07 -18.19 3.47
N ILE A 156 -10.65 -18.59 4.68
CA ILE A 156 -9.72 -17.87 5.53
C ILE A 156 -8.44 -18.72 5.60
N VAL A 157 -7.31 -18.13 5.23
CA VAL A 157 -6.02 -18.80 5.14
C VAL A 157 -5.05 -18.18 6.14
N ASP A 158 -4.34 -18.99 6.89
CA ASP A 158 -3.35 -18.55 7.87
C ASP A 158 -2.30 -17.61 7.22
N SER A 159 -1.86 -16.62 7.97
CA SER A 159 -0.92 -15.60 7.50
C SER A 159 0.42 -16.13 6.98
N THR A 160 0.81 -17.32 7.38
CA THR A 160 2.04 -18.01 6.95
C THR A 160 1.85 -18.80 5.67
N ASN A 161 0.61 -19.04 5.25
CA ASN A 161 0.27 -19.79 4.05
C ASN A 161 -0.16 -18.83 2.92
N HIS A 162 0.41 -19.02 1.74
CA HIS A 162 0.18 -18.20 0.55
C HIS A 162 -0.37 -19.02 -0.61
N TYR A 163 -1.13 -20.06 -0.28
CA TYR A 163 -1.66 -21.02 -1.23
C TYR A 163 -3.05 -21.48 -0.79
N PHE A 164 -3.95 -21.68 -1.76
CA PHE A 164 -5.28 -22.21 -1.54
C PHE A 164 -5.75 -23.00 -2.77
N GLU A 165 -6.31 -24.18 -2.56
CA GLU A 165 -6.99 -24.96 -3.61
C GLU A 165 -8.49 -24.79 -3.50
N HIS A 166 -9.14 -24.51 -4.62
CA HIS A 166 -10.57 -24.33 -4.71
C HIS A 166 -11.18 -25.33 -5.72
N ASP A 167 -12.06 -26.19 -5.22
CA ASP A 167 -12.87 -27.11 -6.04
C ASP A 167 -14.07 -26.34 -6.62
N ILE A 168 -14.04 -26.09 -7.92
CA ILE A 168 -15.14 -25.45 -8.65
C ILE A 168 -16.10 -26.46 -9.29
N GLY A 169 -15.91 -27.77 -9.10
CA GLY A 169 -16.74 -28.83 -9.71
C GLY A 169 -18.22 -28.73 -9.39
N SER A 170 -18.54 -28.23 -8.17
CA SER A 170 -19.93 -28.00 -7.76
C SER A 170 -20.63 -26.84 -8.49
N PHE A 171 -19.85 -25.97 -9.17
CA PHE A 171 -20.37 -24.83 -9.95
C PHE A 171 -20.42 -25.12 -11.46
N ILE A 172 -19.86 -26.25 -11.89
CA ILE A 172 -19.93 -26.67 -13.30
C ILE A 172 -21.31 -27.30 -13.51
N VAL A 173 -22.22 -26.54 -14.11
CA VAL A 173 -23.49 -27.06 -14.57
C VAL A 173 -23.21 -27.94 -15.78
N GLU A 174 -23.42 -29.25 -15.66
CA GLU A 174 -23.36 -30.16 -16.80
C GLU A 174 -24.24 -29.58 -17.93
N PRO A 175 -23.77 -29.50 -19.19
CA PRO A 175 -24.62 -29.09 -20.28
C PRO A 175 -25.78 -30.08 -20.36
N PHE A 176 -26.99 -29.57 -20.27
CA PHE A 176 -28.20 -30.38 -20.46
C PHE A 176 -28.08 -31.15 -21.78
N ASN A 177 -27.83 -32.45 -21.69
CA ASN A 177 -28.03 -33.37 -22.80
C ASN A 177 -29.55 -33.50 -23.00
N GLY A 178 -30.11 -32.63 -23.86
CA GLY A 178 -31.48 -32.74 -24.37
C GLY A 178 -31.51 -33.49 -25.68
#